data_b094d0d2ff81bb2678d910472dfa8d94
#
_entry.id   b094d0d2ff81bb2678d910472dfa8d94
#
_cell.length_a   1.000
_cell.length_b   1.000
_cell.length_c   1.000
_cell.angle_alpha   90.00
_cell.angle_beta   90.00
_cell.angle_gamma   90.00
#
_symmetry.space_group_name_H-M   'P 1'
#
loop_
_entity.id
_entity.type
_entity.pdbx_description
1 polymer ?
#
loop_
_entity_poly.entity_id
_entity_poly.type
_entity_poly.pdbx_seq_one_letter_code
_entity_poly.pdbx_strand_id
1 'polypeptide(L)'
;MTFPLDHIVINTLFDMDRAAALMEQLGFTVTPRGYHTLGSINHLMVFKGGYLELVGLPLGTDVLRRDVLESPLGLNGLVFQAKEVDAIIGPLRNSGLAMLPPQDFSRPAIIDGVEQLVRFRTTRTAPELFAAGRVYYCQHYTPELVWRSEWMSHTNGCSGLRELVVVTNAIETDASRYARAAQAPAKQQGSDVWTIDLVDSFSITLLSPARYRERYGALCVEANDRNSFFGAIVLKTDDLGRIRDLAAPLSELRSKASEHSLTLLAPFLNTLFEFRSDR
;
A
#
# COMPACT_ATOMS: atom_id res chain seq x y z
N MET A 1 15.83 -10.35 -11.46
CA MET A 1 15.00 -11.13 -10.51
C MET A 1 13.92 -10.20 -10.02
N THR A 2 12.64 -10.53 -10.22
CA THR A 2 11.51 -9.67 -9.84
C THR A 2 11.45 -9.50 -8.31
N PHE A 3 11.27 -8.26 -7.85
CA PHE A 3 11.07 -7.99 -6.43
C PHE A 3 9.66 -8.39 -6.00
N PRO A 4 9.50 -9.11 -4.86
CA PRO A 4 8.20 -9.33 -4.26
C PRO A 4 7.61 -8.03 -3.70
N LEU A 5 6.28 -7.99 -3.55
CA LEU A 5 5.65 -6.96 -2.72
C LEU A 5 6.08 -7.15 -1.27
N ASP A 6 6.40 -6.06 -0.59
CA ASP A 6 6.50 -6.02 0.87
C ASP A 6 5.20 -5.48 1.47
N HIS A 7 4.82 -4.26 1.10
CA HIS A 7 3.58 -3.64 1.56
C HIS A 7 3.11 -2.47 0.70
N ILE A 8 1.86 -2.10 0.89
CA ILE A 8 1.26 -0.87 0.38
C ILE A 8 0.95 0.05 1.55
N VAL A 9 1.23 1.34 1.38
CA VAL A 9 1.05 2.34 2.44
C VAL A 9 -0.14 3.23 2.14
N ILE A 10 -0.99 3.43 3.16
CA ILE A 10 -2.02 4.46 3.23
C ILE A 10 -1.54 5.52 4.21
N ASN A 11 -1.35 6.75 3.74
CA ASN A 11 -1.05 7.89 4.58
C ASN A 11 -2.33 8.40 5.23
N THR A 12 -2.39 8.37 6.55
CA THR A 12 -3.55 8.83 7.34
C THR A 12 -3.35 10.25 7.87
N LEU A 13 -2.16 10.84 7.69
CA LEU A 13 -1.75 12.08 8.35
C LEU A 13 -2.01 11.99 9.86
N PHE A 14 -2.98 12.76 10.38
CA PHE A 14 -3.33 12.81 11.80
C PHE A 14 -4.59 11.99 12.17
N ASP A 15 -5.26 11.35 11.19
CA ASP A 15 -6.50 10.59 11.36
C ASP A 15 -6.28 9.09 11.61
N MET A 16 -5.16 8.71 12.23
CA MET A 16 -4.79 7.31 12.45
C MET A 16 -5.86 6.52 13.22
N ASP A 17 -6.43 7.11 14.28
CA ASP A 17 -7.41 6.43 15.12
C ASP A 17 -8.68 6.09 14.34
N ARG A 18 -9.17 7.04 13.55
CA ARG A 18 -10.34 6.83 12.69
C ARG A 18 -10.07 5.80 11.59
N ALA A 19 -8.88 5.86 10.98
CA ALA A 19 -8.50 4.90 9.95
C ALA A 19 -8.37 3.48 10.51
N ALA A 20 -7.75 3.30 11.68
CA ALA A 20 -7.64 2.01 12.34
C ALA A 20 -9.02 1.45 12.73
N ALA A 21 -9.89 2.29 13.31
CA ALA A 21 -11.25 1.90 13.65
C ALA A 21 -12.07 1.46 12.43
N LEU A 22 -11.92 2.15 11.29
CA LEU A 22 -12.55 1.73 10.03
C LEU A 22 -12.08 0.32 9.62
N MET A 23 -10.76 0.04 9.67
CA MET A 23 -10.24 -1.27 9.28
C MET A 23 -10.75 -2.38 10.22
N GLU A 24 -10.80 -2.13 11.52
CA GLU A 24 -11.38 -3.06 12.50
C GLU A 24 -12.86 -3.32 12.23
N GLN A 25 -13.66 -2.28 11.96
CA GLN A 25 -15.08 -2.41 11.61
C GLN A 25 -15.30 -3.17 10.30
N LEU A 26 -14.38 -3.06 9.35
CA LEU A 26 -14.37 -3.85 8.12
C LEU A 26 -13.83 -5.28 8.34
N GLY A 27 -13.58 -5.69 9.59
CA GLY A 27 -13.21 -7.05 9.97
C GLY A 27 -11.75 -7.41 9.71
N PHE A 28 -10.87 -6.44 9.55
CA PHE A 28 -9.44 -6.70 9.54
C PHE A 28 -8.90 -6.88 10.95
N THR A 29 -7.96 -7.79 11.12
CA THR A 29 -7.10 -7.85 12.30
C THR A 29 -6.05 -6.75 12.13
N VAL A 30 -6.13 -5.73 12.99
CA VAL A 30 -5.24 -4.57 12.99
C VAL A 30 -4.19 -4.76 14.09
N THR A 31 -2.90 -4.64 13.74
CA THR A 31 -1.83 -4.80 14.75
C THR A 31 -1.87 -3.69 15.79
N PRO A 32 -1.30 -3.90 16.99
CA PRO A 32 -1.03 -2.82 17.93
C PRO A 32 -0.28 -1.67 17.26
N ARG A 33 -0.50 -0.44 17.78
CA ARG A 33 0.17 0.76 17.23
C ARG A 33 1.68 0.68 17.41
N GLY A 34 2.38 0.87 16.29
CA GLY A 34 3.83 1.03 16.28
C GLY A 34 4.24 2.50 16.29
N TYR A 35 5.37 2.79 16.90
CA TYR A 35 5.98 4.12 16.97
C TYR A 35 7.38 4.04 16.38
N HIS A 36 7.53 4.55 15.14
CA HIS A 36 8.82 4.53 14.47
C HIS A 36 9.78 5.58 15.06
N THR A 37 11.04 5.22 15.17
CA THR A 37 12.10 6.15 15.57
C THR A 37 12.23 7.38 14.67
N LEU A 38 11.62 7.35 13.49
CA LEU A 38 11.57 8.45 12.52
C LEU A 38 10.44 9.48 12.77
N GLY A 39 9.62 9.29 13.82
CA GLY A 39 8.52 10.21 14.17
C GLY A 39 7.22 9.96 13.38
N SER A 40 6.95 8.73 13.00
CA SER A 40 5.64 8.29 12.48
C SER A 40 5.05 7.17 13.33
N ILE A 41 3.74 6.99 13.24
CA ILE A 41 3.01 5.88 13.86
C ILE A 41 2.41 5.00 12.77
N ASN A 42 2.16 3.73 13.09
CA ASN A 42 1.55 2.82 12.13
C ASN A 42 0.65 1.75 12.77
N HIS A 43 -0.19 1.16 11.92
CA HIS A 43 -0.88 -0.11 12.12
C HIS A 43 -0.77 -0.95 10.85
N LEU A 44 -0.77 -2.27 11.00
CA LEU A 44 -0.65 -3.20 9.88
C LEU A 44 -1.88 -4.10 9.80
N MET A 45 -2.30 -4.42 8.58
CA MET A 45 -3.15 -5.55 8.24
C MET A 45 -2.28 -6.54 7.47
N VAL A 46 -1.88 -7.65 8.12
CA VAL A 46 -0.83 -8.55 7.62
C VAL A 46 -1.42 -9.72 6.87
N PHE A 47 -0.85 -10.04 5.70
CA PHE A 47 -1.20 -11.19 4.89
C PHE A 47 0.05 -12.05 4.64
N LYS A 48 -0.13 -13.25 4.11
CA LYS A 48 0.99 -14.17 3.86
C LYS A 48 2.05 -13.59 2.90
N GLY A 49 1.63 -12.82 1.89
CA GLY A 49 2.51 -12.28 0.84
C GLY A 49 2.77 -10.77 0.93
N GLY A 50 2.54 -10.15 2.09
CA GLY A 50 2.74 -8.71 2.29
C GLY A 50 1.73 -8.13 3.27
N TYR A 51 1.70 -6.81 3.44
CA TYR A 51 0.73 -6.16 4.33
C TYR A 51 0.25 -4.81 3.78
N LEU A 52 -0.91 -4.39 4.25
CA LEU A 52 -1.38 -3.02 4.10
C LEU A 52 -1.02 -2.25 5.36
N GLU A 53 -0.33 -1.12 5.22
CA GLU A 53 0.13 -0.29 6.32
C GLU A 53 -0.64 1.03 6.37
N LEU A 54 -1.24 1.34 7.51
CA LEU A 54 -1.63 2.70 7.83
C LEU A 54 -0.42 3.41 8.43
N VAL A 55 0.03 4.49 7.83
CA VAL A 55 1.10 5.35 8.35
C VAL A 55 0.52 6.72 8.66
N GLY A 56 0.83 7.26 9.82
CA GLY A 56 0.39 8.59 10.22
C GLY A 56 1.39 9.29 11.12
N LEU A 57 0.98 10.44 11.60
CA LEU A 57 1.78 11.30 12.45
C LEU A 57 1.18 11.33 13.86
N PRO A 58 2.00 11.25 14.91
CA PRO A 58 1.52 11.36 16.28
C PRO A 58 1.04 12.79 16.56
N LEU A 59 -0.02 12.92 17.36
CA LEU A 59 -0.48 14.20 17.87
C LEU A 59 0.36 14.64 19.06
N GLY A 60 0.50 15.96 19.27
CA GLY A 60 1.12 16.52 20.48
C GLY A 60 2.66 16.39 20.53
N THR A 61 3.32 16.27 19.39
CA THR A 61 4.78 16.24 19.29
C THR A 61 5.27 17.12 18.13
N ASP A 62 6.46 17.73 18.31
CA ASP A 62 7.15 18.50 17.26
C ASP A 62 8.02 17.61 16.38
N VAL A 63 8.24 16.35 16.78
CA VAL A 63 9.03 15.36 16.03
C VAL A 63 8.12 14.66 15.03
N LEU A 64 8.02 15.23 13.84
CA LEU A 64 7.18 14.69 12.76
C LEU A 64 8.04 14.22 11.58
N ARG A 65 7.67 13.09 11.04
CA ARG A 65 8.28 12.55 9.83
C ARG A 65 7.85 13.36 8.60
N ARG A 66 8.76 14.20 8.08
CA ARG A 66 8.46 15.17 7.01
C ARG A 66 7.92 14.54 5.73
N ASP A 67 8.50 13.43 5.28
CA ASP A 67 8.04 12.75 4.06
C ASP A 67 6.63 12.15 4.18
N VAL A 68 6.13 11.95 5.40
CA VAL A 68 4.72 11.59 5.64
C VAL A 68 3.85 12.84 5.67
N LEU A 69 4.29 13.91 6.35
CA LEU A 69 3.56 15.17 6.45
C LEU A 69 3.35 15.84 5.09
N GLU A 70 4.36 15.81 4.23
CA GLU A 70 4.34 16.41 2.90
C GLU A 70 3.70 15.53 1.83
N SER A 71 3.39 14.29 2.17
CA SER A 71 2.73 13.32 1.27
C SER A 71 1.22 13.48 1.27
N PRO A 72 0.54 13.25 0.13
CA PRO A 72 -0.92 13.28 0.07
C PRO A 72 -1.57 12.26 1.01
N LEU A 73 -2.77 12.58 1.47
CA LEU A 73 -3.67 11.67 2.17
C LEU A 73 -4.07 10.50 1.25
N GLY A 74 -4.19 9.29 1.78
CA GLY A 74 -4.60 8.09 1.06
C GLY A 74 -3.43 7.20 0.63
N LEU A 75 -3.64 6.38 -0.39
CA LEU A 75 -2.61 5.50 -0.94
C LEU A 75 -1.38 6.31 -1.38
N ASN A 76 -0.22 6.00 -0.80
CA ASN A 76 0.98 6.82 -1.00
C ASN A 76 2.32 6.06 -1.00
N GLY A 77 2.32 4.76 -0.79
CA GLY A 77 3.57 3.99 -0.82
C GLY A 77 3.42 2.64 -1.47
N LEU A 78 4.34 2.31 -2.37
CA LEU A 78 4.58 0.98 -2.91
C LEU A 78 5.94 0.52 -2.43
N VAL A 79 5.98 -0.58 -1.69
CA VAL A 79 7.20 -1.08 -1.08
C VAL A 79 7.49 -2.48 -1.57
N PHE A 80 8.69 -2.66 -2.11
CA PHE A 80 9.22 -3.94 -2.53
C PHE A 80 10.04 -4.59 -1.42
N GLN A 81 9.94 -5.89 -1.29
CA GLN A 81 10.77 -6.65 -0.38
C GLN A 81 12.20 -6.76 -0.92
N ALA A 82 13.19 -6.45 -0.09
CA ALA A 82 14.59 -6.66 -0.37
C ALA A 82 15.21 -7.58 0.68
N LYS A 83 15.97 -8.59 0.24
CA LYS A 83 16.76 -9.42 1.16
C LYS A 83 17.95 -8.65 1.72
N GLU A 84 18.61 -7.87 0.86
CA GLU A 84 19.82 -7.09 1.14
C GLU A 84 19.68 -5.74 0.44
N VAL A 85 19.36 -4.68 1.18
CA VAL A 85 19.15 -3.33 0.62
C VAL A 85 20.41 -2.80 -0.06
N ASP A 86 21.59 -2.98 0.51
CA ASP A 86 22.82 -2.47 -0.06
C ASP A 86 23.17 -3.14 -1.41
N ALA A 87 22.82 -4.40 -1.58
CA ALA A 87 23.10 -5.15 -2.80
C ALA A 87 22.26 -4.72 -4.01
N ILE A 88 21.07 -4.15 -3.78
CA ILE A 88 20.16 -3.76 -4.86
C ILE A 88 20.37 -2.33 -5.37
N ILE A 89 21.02 -1.44 -4.61
CA ILE A 89 21.20 -0.03 -4.97
C ILE A 89 21.97 0.14 -6.29
N GLY A 90 23.07 -0.58 -6.44
CA GLY A 90 23.88 -0.55 -7.66
C GLY A 90 23.11 -0.98 -8.92
N PRO A 91 22.53 -2.18 -8.93
CA PRO A 91 21.66 -2.64 -10.01
C PRO A 91 20.51 -1.69 -10.37
N LEU A 92 19.82 -1.12 -9.36
CA LEU A 92 18.73 -0.17 -9.59
C LEU A 92 19.23 1.14 -10.22
N ARG A 93 20.36 1.68 -9.76
CA ARG A 93 21.01 2.85 -10.38
C ARG A 93 21.40 2.57 -11.82
N ASN A 94 21.95 1.41 -12.10
CA ASN A 94 22.33 0.99 -13.45
C ASN A 94 21.10 0.84 -14.38
N SER A 95 19.92 0.58 -13.83
CA SER A 95 18.65 0.58 -14.59
C SER A 95 18.05 1.98 -14.79
N GLY A 96 18.74 3.04 -14.32
CA GLY A 96 18.33 4.44 -14.49
C GLY A 96 17.40 4.95 -13.38
N LEU A 97 17.37 4.29 -12.20
CA LEU A 97 16.64 4.78 -11.04
C LEU A 97 17.60 5.52 -10.09
N ALA A 98 17.32 6.79 -9.82
CA ALA A 98 18.03 7.55 -8.78
C ALA A 98 17.60 7.01 -7.40
N MET A 99 18.57 6.45 -6.66
CA MET A 99 18.35 5.85 -5.35
C MET A 99 18.95 6.74 -4.25
N LEU A 100 18.16 7.02 -3.21
CA LEU A 100 18.61 7.70 -2.00
C LEU A 100 19.49 6.77 -1.14
N PRO A 101 20.32 7.32 -0.25
CA PRO A 101 21.08 6.52 0.70
C PRO A 101 20.17 5.62 1.55
N PRO A 102 20.61 4.41 1.91
CA PRO A 102 19.85 3.53 2.78
C PRO A 102 19.74 4.12 4.19
N GLN A 103 18.64 3.78 4.87
CA GLN A 103 18.32 4.26 6.20
C GLN A 103 17.86 3.11 7.07
N ASP A 104 18.46 2.97 8.25
CA ASP A 104 18.01 2.07 9.29
C ASP A 104 16.99 2.76 10.19
N PHE A 105 15.97 2.03 10.60
CA PHE A 105 15.02 2.48 11.62
C PHE A 105 14.40 1.29 12.33
N SER A 106 13.74 1.57 13.44
CA SER A 106 13.11 0.55 14.24
C SER A 106 11.82 1.06 14.89
N ARG A 107 11.05 0.14 15.40
CA ARG A 107 9.93 0.43 16.31
C ARG A 107 9.86 -0.63 17.40
N PRO A 108 9.53 -0.26 18.64
CA PRO A 108 9.20 -1.23 19.67
C PRO A 108 7.86 -1.92 19.33
N ALA A 109 7.73 -3.18 19.73
CA ALA A 109 6.50 -3.94 19.69
C ALA A 109 6.41 -4.83 20.93
N ILE A 110 5.23 -4.90 21.54
CA ILE A 110 4.97 -5.84 22.63
C ILE A 110 4.55 -7.16 22.01
N ILE A 111 5.38 -8.18 22.17
CA ILE A 111 5.18 -9.52 21.64
C ILE A 111 5.18 -10.49 22.80
N ASP A 112 4.06 -11.19 22.99
CA ASP A 112 3.88 -12.16 24.10
C ASP A 112 4.20 -11.54 25.48
N GLY A 113 3.83 -10.26 25.66
CA GLY A 113 4.05 -9.49 26.90
C GLY A 113 5.48 -8.96 27.08
N VAL A 114 6.37 -9.18 26.11
CA VAL A 114 7.77 -8.72 26.13
C VAL A 114 7.99 -7.67 25.06
N GLU A 115 8.64 -6.55 25.42
CA GLU A 115 9.05 -5.56 24.45
C GLU A 115 10.19 -6.10 23.58
N GLN A 116 9.99 -6.09 22.27
CA GLN A 116 10.96 -6.47 21.25
C GLN A 116 11.13 -5.34 20.24
N LEU A 117 12.29 -5.28 19.61
CA LEU A 117 12.60 -4.23 18.65
C LEU A 117 12.48 -4.76 17.21
N VAL A 118 11.44 -4.32 16.51
CA VAL A 118 11.28 -4.58 15.08
C VAL A 118 12.23 -3.67 14.31
N ARG A 119 13.12 -4.24 13.49
CA ARG A 119 14.22 -3.51 12.82
C ARG A 119 14.13 -3.63 11.31
N PHE A 120 14.38 -2.52 10.64
CA PHE A 120 14.29 -2.37 9.20
C PHE A 120 15.48 -1.61 8.62
N ARG A 121 15.80 -1.92 7.36
CA ARG A 121 16.66 -1.11 6.50
C ARG A 121 15.93 -0.83 5.20
N THR A 122 15.84 0.44 4.81
CA THR A 122 15.16 0.83 3.58
C THR A 122 16.06 1.67 2.69
N THR A 123 15.82 1.59 1.38
CA THR A 123 16.29 2.58 0.41
C THR A 123 15.13 3.04 -0.44
N ARG A 124 15.11 4.31 -0.83
CA ARG A 124 14.01 4.93 -1.59
C ARG A 124 14.51 5.41 -2.93
N THR A 125 13.61 5.42 -3.92
CA THR A 125 13.84 6.18 -5.13
C THR A 125 13.76 7.68 -4.84
N ALA A 126 14.43 8.49 -5.65
CA ALA A 126 14.28 9.94 -5.59
C ALA A 126 12.80 10.33 -5.81
N PRO A 127 12.24 11.27 -5.02
CA PRO A 127 10.79 11.57 -5.02
C PRO A 127 10.23 11.97 -6.38
N GLU A 128 11.02 12.62 -7.22
CA GLU A 128 10.63 13.09 -8.55
C GLU A 128 10.42 11.98 -9.58
N LEU A 129 10.87 10.75 -9.29
CA LEU A 129 10.73 9.63 -10.22
C LEU A 129 9.31 9.07 -10.29
N PHE A 130 8.58 9.11 -9.19
CA PHE A 130 7.24 8.51 -9.07
C PHE A 130 6.24 9.51 -8.51
N ALA A 131 5.62 10.28 -9.40
CA ALA A 131 4.66 11.32 -9.00
C ALA A 131 3.40 10.77 -8.31
N ALA A 132 3.07 9.48 -8.52
CA ALA A 132 1.89 8.86 -7.90
C ALA A 132 2.04 8.61 -6.41
N GLY A 133 3.27 8.39 -5.93
CA GLY A 133 3.55 8.07 -4.53
C GLY A 133 4.99 7.58 -4.35
N ARG A 134 5.35 7.31 -3.12
CA ARG A 134 6.69 6.87 -2.74
C ARG A 134 6.93 5.42 -3.17
N VAL A 135 8.07 5.15 -3.80
CA VAL A 135 8.52 3.81 -4.17
C VAL A 135 9.84 3.52 -3.46
N TYR A 136 9.86 2.44 -2.67
CA TYR A 136 11.05 2.08 -1.90
C TYR A 136 11.17 0.58 -1.66
N TYR A 137 12.27 0.17 -1.05
CA TYR A 137 12.63 -1.23 -0.80
C TYR A 137 12.90 -1.41 0.68
N CYS A 138 12.35 -2.48 1.25
CA CYS A 138 12.44 -2.76 2.68
C CYS A 138 13.11 -4.12 2.91
N GLN A 139 14.14 -4.11 3.73
CA GLN A 139 14.76 -5.28 4.34
C GLN A 139 14.32 -5.38 5.79
N HIS A 140 13.74 -6.50 6.16
CA HIS A 140 13.38 -6.81 7.53
C HIS A 140 14.51 -7.57 8.20
N TYR A 141 15.04 -7.05 9.32
CA TYR A 141 15.99 -7.78 10.14
C TYR A 141 15.32 -8.74 11.13
N THR A 142 14.04 -8.50 11.42
CA THR A 142 13.21 -9.28 12.35
C THR A 142 11.84 -9.59 11.72
N PRO A 143 11.78 -10.31 10.58
CA PRO A 143 10.54 -10.55 9.86
C PRO A 143 9.52 -11.35 10.69
N GLU A 144 9.96 -12.23 11.59
CA GLU A 144 9.14 -13.01 12.50
C GLU A 144 8.32 -12.16 13.47
N LEU A 145 8.72 -10.91 13.71
CA LEU A 145 7.98 -9.95 14.53
C LEU A 145 6.91 -9.16 13.74
N VAL A 146 6.83 -9.36 12.42
CA VAL A 146 5.84 -8.75 11.53
C VAL A 146 4.85 -9.79 11.02
N TRP A 147 5.33 -10.89 10.43
CA TRP A 147 4.49 -11.97 9.90
C TRP A 147 4.16 -13.00 10.98
N ARG A 148 3.32 -12.60 11.93
CA ARG A 148 2.82 -13.47 13.00
C ARG A 148 1.47 -14.07 12.61
N SER A 149 1.28 -15.34 12.94
CA SER A 149 0.06 -16.09 12.55
C SER A 149 -1.22 -15.45 13.05
N GLU A 150 -1.21 -14.88 14.25
CA GLU A 150 -2.36 -14.21 14.87
C GLU A 150 -2.79 -12.92 14.13
N TRP A 151 -1.90 -12.30 13.35
CA TRP A 151 -2.20 -11.09 12.58
C TRP A 151 -2.59 -11.38 11.13
N MET A 152 -2.40 -12.61 10.65
CA MET A 152 -2.66 -13.00 9.25
C MET A 152 -4.06 -13.57 9.01
N SER A 153 -4.91 -13.60 10.03
CA SER A 153 -6.30 -14.06 9.92
C SER A 153 -7.25 -12.89 10.10
N HIS A 154 -8.13 -12.68 9.13
CA HIS A 154 -9.09 -11.57 9.11
C HIS A 154 -10.51 -12.10 9.09
N THR A 155 -11.39 -11.58 9.97
CA THR A 155 -12.78 -12.06 10.08
C THR A 155 -13.63 -11.74 8.86
N ASN A 156 -13.16 -10.85 7.98
CA ASN A 156 -13.79 -10.48 6.72
C ASN A 156 -13.44 -11.42 5.55
N GLY A 157 -12.66 -12.48 5.77
CA GLY A 157 -12.25 -13.43 4.74
C GLY A 157 -11.20 -12.90 3.76
N CYS A 158 -10.61 -11.72 4.00
CA CYS A 158 -9.51 -11.24 3.18
C CYS A 158 -8.25 -12.08 3.38
N SER A 159 -7.65 -12.51 2.27
CA SER A 159 -6.50 -13.43 2.24
C SER A 159 -5.21 -12.82 1.69
N GLY A 160 -5.27 -11.63 1.06
CA GLY A 160 -4.08 -11.00 0.49
C GLY A 160 -4.34 -9.73 -0.29
N LEU A 161 -3.25 -9.10 -0.70
CA LEU A 161 -3.23 -8.01 -1.67
C LEU A 161 -3.14 -8.60 -3.08
N ARG A 162 -3.86 -8.01 -4.04
CA ARG A 162 -3.93 -8.48 -5.42
C ARG A 162 -3.37 -7.49 -6.43
N GLU A 163 -3.74 -6.22 -6.31
CA GLU A 163 -3.43 -5.22 -7.33
C GLU A 163 -3.31 -3.82 -6.70
N LEU A 164 -2.29 -3.08 -7.11
CA LEU A 164 -2.24 -1.62 -6.93
C LEU A 164 -2.59 -0.96 -8.27
N VAL A 165 -3.62 -0.11 -8.27
CA VAL A 165 -3.99 0.70 -9.43
C VAL A 165 -3.25 2.03 -9.37
N VAL A 166 -2.47 2.33 -10.40
CA VAL A 166 -1.78 3.60 -10.62
C VAL A 166 -2.49 4.35 -11.73
N VAL A 167 -2.93 5.55 -11.47
CA VAL A 167 -3.53 6.43 -12.47
C VAL A 167 -2.50 7.43 -12.93
N THR A 168 -2.33 7.59 -14.26
CA THR A 168 -1.32 8.50 -14.81
C THR A 168 -1.67 9.00 -16.21
N ASN A 169 -1.29 10.26 -16.49
CA ASN A 169 -1.34 10.84 -17.83
C ASN A 169 -0.14 10.44 -18.71
N ALA A 170 0.93 9.85 -18.13
CA ALA A 170 2.16 9.47 -18.82
C ALA A 170 2.37 7.94 -18.79
N ILE A 171 1.37 7.18 -19.26
CA ILE A 171 1.22 5.74 -18.99
C ILE A 171 2.43 4.91 -19.43
N GLU A 172 2.98 5.11 -20.63
CA GLU A 172 4.13 4.35 -21.14
C GLU A 172 5.40 4.64 -20.36
N THR A 173 5.63 5.93 -20.06
CA THR A 173 6.79 6.38 -19.29
C THR A 173 6.76 5.80 -17.88
N ASP A 174 5.62 5.87 -17.22
CA ASP A 174 5.46 5.37 -15.87
C ASP A 174 5.47 3.83 -15.84
N ALA A 175 4.85 3.14 -16.82
CA ALA A 175 4.95 1.69 -16.96
C ALA A 175 6.40 1.23 -17.06
N SER A 176 7.22 1.92 -17.89
CA SER A 176 8.65 1.64 -17.98
C SER A 176 9.40 1.88 -16.65
N ARG A 177 9.03 2.93 -15.89
CA ARG A 177 9.64 3.21 -14.57
C ARG A 177 9.28 2.16 -13.53
N TYR A 178 7.99 1.80 -13.42
CA TYR A 178 7.53 0.75 -12.49
C TYR A 178 8.11 -0.62 -12.85
N ALA A 179 8.23 -0.95 -14.14
CA ALA A 179 8.88 -2.18 -14.62
C ALA A 179 10.34 -2.27 -14.15
N ARG A 180 11.09 -1.17 -14.24
CA ARG A 180 12.47 -1.10 -13.73
C ARG A 180 12.52 -1.21 -12.21
N ALA A 181 11.61 -0.53 -11.51
CA ALA A 181 11.54 -0.62 -10.06
C ALA A 181 11.18 -2.03 -9.57
N ALA A 182 10.25 -2.69 -10.23
CA ALA A 182 9.85 -4.06 -9.91
C ALA A 182 10.85 -5.12 -10.41
N GLN A 183 11.79 -4.75 -11.32
CA GLN A 183 12.61 -5.69 -12.08
C GLN A 183 11.75 -6.76 -12.78
N ALA A 184 10.62 -6.32 -13.35
CA ALA A 184 9.64 -7.16 -14.03
C ALA A 184 9.16 -6.49 -15.32
N PRO A 185 8.78 -7.26 -16.36
CA PRO A 185 8.33 -6.66 -17.63
C PRO A 185 6.97 -5.99 -17.45
N ALA A 186 6.81 -4.81 -18.07
CA ALA A 186 5.50 -4.22 -18.28
C ALA A 186 4.84 -4.84 -19.49
N LYS A 187 3.56 -5.19 -19.37
CA LYS A 187 2.72 -5.77 -20.43
C LYS A 187 1.61 -4.80 -20.77
N GLN A 188 1.53 -4.41 -22.04
CA GLN A 188 0.45 -3.58 -22.53
C GLN A 188 -0.81 -4.42 -22.75
N GLN A 189 -1.94 -3.98 -22.19
CA GLN A 189 -3.26 -4.62 -22.30
C GLN A 189 -4.24 -3.80 -23.15
N GLY A 190 -3.72 -2.92 -24.00
CA GLY A 190 -4.45 -1.94 -24.79
C GLY A 190 -3.76 -0.59 -24.76
N SER A 191 -4.34 0.45 -25.37
CA SER A 191 -3.74 1.78 -25.41
C SER A 191 -3.59 2.42 -24.01
N ASP A 192 -4.52 2.14 -23.12
CA ASP A 192 -4.73 2.86 -21.86
C ASP A 192 -4.54 2.00 -20.59
N VAL A 193 -4.01 0.78 -20.75
CA VAL A 193 -3.81 -0.18 -19.66
C VAL A 193 -2.47 -0.87 -19.80
N TRP A 194 -1.66 -0.84 -18.74
CA TRP A 194 -0.42 -1.60 -18.62
C TRP A 194 -0.41 -2.36 -17.30
N THR A 195 0.19 -3.54 -17.29
CA THR A 195 0.34 -4.37 -16.09
C THR A 195 1.78 -4.79 -15.88
N ILE A 196 2.20 -4.87 -14.63
CA ILE A 196 3.48 -5.41 -14.19
C ILE A 196 3.16 -6.44 -13.13
N ASP A 197 3.35 -7.72 -13.46
CA ASP A 197 3.10 -8.81 -12.54
C ASP A 197 4.33 -9.04 -11.67
N LEU A 198 4.13 -9.05 -10.36
CA LEU A 198 5.12 -9.43 -9.37
C LEU A 198 5.00 -10.93 -9.07
N VAL A 199 5.88 -11.40 -8.21
CA VAL A 199 5.72 -12.73 -7.61
C VAL A 199 4.50 -12.73 -6.67
N ASP A 200 4.00 -13.90 -6.29
CA ASP A 200 2.86 -14.07 -5.36
C ASP A 200 1.52 -13.49 -5.86
N SER A 201 1.35 -13.40 -7.18
CA SER A 201 0.10 -12.96 -7.83
C SER A 201 -0.33 -11.53 -7.48
N PHE A 202 0.60 -10.67 -7.12
CA PHE A 202 0.34 -9.23 -7.02
C PHE A 202 0.69 -8.54 -8.33
N SER A 203 -0.09 -7.54 -8.73
CA SER A 203 0.19 -6.75 -9.92
C SER A 203 0.12 -5.24 -9.67
N ILE A 204 0.88 -4.49 -10.46
CA ILE A 204 0.76 -3.05 -10.57
C ILE A 204 0.07 -2.78 -11.90
N THR A 205 -1.13 -2.21 -11.86
CA THR A 205 -1.90 -1.86 -13.06
C THR A 205 -1.91 -0.35 -13.25
N LEU A 206 -1.39 0.11 -14.38
CA LEU A 206 -1.43 1.51 -14.76
C LEU A 206 -2.64 1.76 -15.66
N LEU A 207 -3.41 2.78 -15.35
CA LEU A 207 -4.58 3.21 -16.09
C LEU A 207 -4.47 4.68 -16.48
N SER A 208 -4.98 5.01 -17.67
CA SER A 208 -5.29 6.40 -17.98
C SER A 208 -6.41 6.93 -17.06
N PRO A 209 -6.52 8.24 -16.84
CA PRO A 209 -7.63 8.80 -16.05
C PRO A 209 -9.02 8.45 -16.62
N ALA A 210 -9.12 8.27 -17.95
CA ALA A 210 -10.37 7.86 -18.60
C ALA A 210 -10.75 6.44 -18.20
N ARG A 211 -9.81 5.47 -18.28
CA ARG A 211 -10.03 4.07 -17.91
C ARG A 211 -10.30 3.91 -16.41
N TYR A 212 -9.65 4.72 -15.59
CA TYR A 212 -9.89 4.74 -14.14
C TYR A 212 -11.34 5.18 -13.83
N ARG A 213 -11.82 6.27 -14.46
CA ARG A 213 -13.21 6.71 -14.33
C ARG A 213 -14.22 5.68 -14.87
N GLU A 214 -13.90 5.01 -15.97
CA GLU A 214 -14.74 3.93 -16.50
C GLU A 214 -14.89 2.78 -15.51
N ARG A 215 -13.79 2.36 -14.87
CA ARG A 215 -13.78 1.25 -13.89
C ARG A 215 -14.52 1.60 -12.61
N TYR A 216 -14.32 2.77 -12.06
CA TYR A 216 -14.75 3.12 -10.70
C TYR A 216 -15.89 4.15 -10.64
N GLY A 217 -16.12 4.92 -11.70
CA GLY A 217 -17.21 5.90 -11.79
C GLY A 217 -17.16 6.96 -10.69
N ALA A 218 -18.27 7.07 -9.95
CA ALA A 218 -18.39 8.04 -8.84
C ALA A 218 -17.57 7.68 -7.59
N LEU A 219 -16.91 6.52 -7.57
CA LEU A 219 -16.05 6.09 -6.45
C LEU A 219 -14.57 6.44 -6.66
N CYS A 220 -14.23 7.14 -7.74
CA CYS A 220 -12.84 7.62 -7.93
C CYS A 220 -12.39 8.49 -6.75
N VAL A 221 -11.14 8.28 -6.31
CA VAL A 221 -10.53 9.17 -5.32
C VAL A 221 -10.25 10.55 -5.91
N GLU A 222 -10.11 11.55 -5.05
CA GLU A 222 -9.76 12.91 -5.44
C GLU A 222 -8.29 12.98 -5.88
N ALA A 223 -8.07 13.41 -7.11
CA ALA A 223 -6.72 13.55 -7.67
C ALA A 223 -5.94 14.71 -7.03
N ASN A 224 -6.63 15.77 -6.57
CA ASN A 224 -6.05 16.99 -6.00
C ASN A 224 -4.98 17.59 -6.93
N ASP A 225 -5.34 17.81 -8.20
CA ASP A 225 -4.51 18.36 -9.28
C ASP A 225 -3.27 17.54 -9.64
N ARG A 226 -3.17 16.30 -9.15
CA ARG A 226 -2.06 15.39 -9.49
C ARG A 226 -2.28 14.75 -10.86
N ASN A 227 -1.23 14.72 -11.66
CA ASN A 227 -1.20 14.04 -12.96
C ASN A 227 -0.98 12.52 -12.83
N SER A 228 -0.55 12.06 -11.65
CA SER A 228 -0.37 10.65 -11.33
C SER A 228 -0.65 10.43 -9.83
N PHE A 229 -1.34 9.33 -9.49
CA PHE A 229 -1.68 8.97 -8.11
C PHE A 229 -2.01 7.48 -8.00
N PHE A 230 -1.94 6.93 -6.81
CA PHE A 230 -2.45 5.59 -6.53
C PHE A 230 -3.97 5.66 -6.38
N GLY A 231 -4.69 5.01 -7.31
CA GLY A 231 -6.14 5.11 -7.46
C GLY A 231 -6.91 4.11 -6.63
N ALA A 232 -6.41 2.89 -6.44
CA ALA A 232 -7.08 1.85 -5.67
C ALA A 232 -6.10 0.77 -5.20
N ILE A 233 -6.46 0.11 -4.10
CA ILE A 233 -5.90 -1.17 -3.69
C ILE A 233 -6.93 -2.27 -3.85
N VAL A 234 -6.59 -3.34 -4.55
CA VAL A 234 -7.43 -4.52 -4.72
C VAL A 234 -6.99 -5.62 -3.76
N LEU A 235 -7.93 -6.16 -3.01
CA LEU A 235 -7.72 -7.23 -2.04
C LEU A 235 -8.42 -8.51 -2.49
N LYS A 236 -7.84 -9.65 -2.16
CA LYS A 236 -8.46 -10.97 -2.34
C LYS A 236 -9.35 -11.28 -1.16
N THR A 237 -10.52 -11.83 -1.41
CA THR A 237 -11.42 -12.33 -0.38
C THR A 237 -12.16 -13.56 -0.84
N ASP A 238 -12.45 -14.46 0.08
CA ASP A 238 -13.32 -15.62 -0.17
C ASP A 238 -14.78 -15.34 0.19
N ASP A 239 -15.08 -14.18 0.82
CA ASP A 239 -16.40 -13.83 1.33
C ASP A 239 -16.76 -12.35 1.10
N LEU A 240 -17.22 -12.03 -0.12
CA LEU A 240 -17.74 -10.70 -0.48
C LEU A 240 -19.00 -10.34 0.32
N GLY A 241 -19.83 -11.34 0.66
CA GLY A 241 -21.04 -11.15 1.46
C GLY A 241 -20.71 -10.60 2.84
N ARG A 242 -19.74 -11.22 3.49
CA ARG A 242 -19.28 -10.80 4.82
C ARG A 242 -18.79 -9.35 4.83
N ILE A 243 -17.97 -8.96 3.85
CA ILE A 243 -17.47 -7.58 3.77
C ILE A 243 -18.61 -6.59 3.52
N ARG A 244 -19.59 -6.97 2.66
CA ARG A 244 -20.79 -6.15 2.41
C ARG A 244 -21.59 -5.91 3.67
N ASP A 245 -21.82 -6.95 4.48
CA ASP A 245 -22.55 -6.87 5.74
C ASP A 245 -21.84 -5.98 6.75
N LEU A 246 -20.51 -6.09 6.85
CA LEU A 246 -19.68 -5.25 7.71
C LEU A 246 -19.65 -3.78 7.26
N ALA A 247 -19.66 -3.54 5.94
CA ALA A 247 -19.64 -2.19 5.37
C ALA A 247 -20.99 -1.48 5.43
N ALA A 248 -22.11 -2.23 5.41
CA ALA A 248 -23.46 -1.68 5.33
C ALA A 248 -23.82 -0.64 6.40
N PRO A 249 -23.44 -0.80 7.69
CA PRO A 249 -23.71 0.20 8.73
C PRO A 249 -22.78 1.43 8.69
N LEU A 250 -21.73 1.42 7.86
CA LEU A 250 -20.70 2.46 7.83
C LEU A 250 -21.08 3.57 6.86
N SER A 251 -21.91 4.52 7.32
CA SER A 251 -22.47 5.61 6.50
C SER A 251 -21.40 6.56 5.91
N GLU A 252 -20.18 6.52 6.41
CA GLU A 252 -19.05 7.29 5.89
C GLU A 252 -18.43 6.67 4.63
N LEU A 253 -18.79 5.43 4.28
CA LEU A 253 -18.33 4.76 3.08
C LEU A 253 -19.31 4.96 1.92
N ARG A 254 -18.76 5.09 0.72
CA ARG A 254 -19.53 4.95 -0.51
C ARG A 254 -19.20 3.58 -1.12
N SER A 255 -20.19 2.86 -1.59
CA SER A 255 -20.01 1.50 -2.07
C SER A 255 -20.64 1.24 -3.44
N LYS A 256 -20.05 0.29 -4.17
CA LYS A 256 -20.62 -0.29 -5.39
C LYS A 256 -20.32 -1.79 -5.38
N ALA A 257 -21.35 -2.61 -5.48
CA ALA A 257 -21.23 -4.07 -5.57
C ALA A 257 -21.42 -4.54 -7.01
N SER A 258 -20.71 -5.60 -7.38
CA SER A 258 -20.96 -6.42 -8.57
C SER A 258 -21.05 -7.89 -8.15
N GLU A 259 -21.17 -8.79 -9.11
CA GLU A 259 -21.19 -10.24 -8.86
C GLU A 259 -19.87 -10.73 -8.23
N HIS A 260 -18.72 -10.20 -8.69
CA HIS A 260 -17.39 -10.69 -8.30
C HIS A 260 -16.54 -9.66 -7.54
N SER A 261 -17.13 -8.51 -7.22
CA SER A 261 -16.40 -7.46 -6.48
C SER A 261 -17.30 -6.59 -5.60
N LEU A 262 -16.69 -6.05 -4.55
CA LEU A 262 -17.24 -4.96 -3.75
C LEU A 262 -16.20 -3.84 -3.73
N THR A 263 -16.60 -2.65 -4.16
CA THR A 263 -15.75 -1.45 -4.14
C THR A 263 -16.23 -0.52 -3.03
N LEU A 264 -15.33 -0.09 -2.17
CA LEU A 264 -15.58 0.82 -1.05
C LEU A 264 -14.66 2.04 -1.16
N LEU A 265 -15.24 3.23 -1.22
CA LEU A 265 -14.50 4.49 -1.08
C LEU A 265 -14.64 4.99 0.35
N ALA A 266 -13.52 5.27 1.00
CA ALA A 266 -13.44 6.00 2.27
C ALA A 266 -13.03 7.46 1.99
N PRO A 267 -13.98 8.40 1.85
CA PRO A 267 -13.69 9.77 1.43
C PRO A 267 -12.74 10.51 2.40
N PHE A 268 -12.93 10.32 3.70
CA PHE A 268 -12.09 10.98 4.72
C PHE A 268 -10.63 10.54 4.66
N LEU A 269 -10.37 9.35 4.10
CA LEU A 269 -9.04 8.76 3.92
C LEU A 269 -8.56 8.86 2.46
N ASN A 270 -9.37 9.42 1.56
CA ASN A 270 -9.14 9.46 0.11
C ASN A 270 -8.62 8.12 -0.44
N THR A 271 -9.22 7.01 -0.01
CA THR A 271 -8.75 5.66 -0.33
C THR A 271 -9.88 4.80 -0.87
N LEU A 272 -9.61 4.15 -2.00
CA LEU A 272 -10.50 3.20 -2.65
C LEU A 272 -10.00 1.77 -2.44
N PHE A 273 -10.86 0.96 -1.83
CA PHE A 273 -10.65 -0.48 -1.65
C PHE A 273 -11.54 -1.24 -2.62
N GLU A 274 -10.99 -2.16 -3.38
CA GLU A 274 -11.76 -3.11 -4.18
C GLU A 274 -11.49 -4.53 -3.65
N PHE A 275 -12.53 -5.21 -3.22
CA PHE A 275 -12.47 -6.59 -2.79
C PHE A 275 -12.93 -7.48 -3.95
N ARG A 276 -12.13 -8.49 -4.27
CA ARG A 276 -12.45 -9.45 -5.34
C ARG A 276 -12.44 -10.87 -4.84
N SER A 277 -13.45 -11.63 -5.27
CA SER A 277 -13.45 -13.08 -5.16
C SER A 277 -12.78 -13.67 -6.39
N ASP A 278 -11.98 -14.72 -6.17
CA ASP A 278 -11.40 -15.54 -7.26
C ASP A 278 -12.36 -16.67 -7.70
N ARG A 279 -13.61 -16.71 -7.17
CA ARG A 279 -14.67 -17.68 -7.49
C ARG A 279 -15.60 -17.16 -8.57
#